data_95fe0959c45aefa14daf35f2b1010c02
#
_entry.id   95fe0959c45aefa14daf35f2b1010c02
#
_cell.length_a   1.000
_cell.length_b   1.000
_cell.length_c   1.000
_cell.angle_alpha   90.00
_cell.angle_beta   90.00
_cell.angle_gamma   90.00
#
_symmetry.space_group_name_H-M   'P 1'
#
loop_
_entity.id
_entity.type
_entity.pdbx_description
1 polymer ?
#
loop_
_entity_poly.entity_id
_entity_poly.type
_entity_poly.pdbx_seq_one_letter_code
_entity_poly.pdbx_strand_id
1 'polypeptide(L)'
;MLETFRKLWKIKDLQKKVLYTFLMLLIYRLVGVIPAPGIDVSRLNETNNFMQLPLLNMMQMMTGNAFGQMTIMAMGITPYINASIIMQLLAVAFPSLQRMQEEEGGQEKMARITRYVTVGLAVFQAIGLSRAGGYVRSGWYNTVLVGLSMAGGSALAMWIGERITDKGIGNGISLLIFAGIVSNLFNGITGNIYTAVANGTTTAWLSVLVILLMLVVMTFAVTYVDLGERRIPLQISKQVKGRRVYGGQS
;
A
#
# COMPACT_ATOMS: atom_id res chain seq x y z
N MET A 1 -17.33 14.54 -19.65
CA MET A 1 -16.75 13.48 -18.79
C MET A 1 -17.32 12.10 -19.08
N LEU A 2 -18.63 11.86 -19.07
CA LEU A 2 -19.22 10.54 -19.36
C LEU A 2 -18.91 10.00 -20.76
N GLU A 3 -18.88 10.87 -21.80
CA GLU A 3 -18.49 10.45 -23.15
C GLU A 3 -17.02 10.06 -23.27
N THR A 4 -16.14 10.72 -22.53
CA THR A 4 -14.71 10.37 -22.45
C THR A 4 -14.51 9.01 -21.79
N PHE A 5 -15.22 8.74 -20.70
CA PHE A 5 -15.25 7.44 -20.04
C PHE A 5 -15.76 6.33 -20.98
N ARG A 6 -16.82 6.60 -21.74
CA ARG A 6 -17.38 5.64 -22.70
C ARG A 6 -16.45 5.37 -23.89
N LYS A 7 -15.66 6.37 -24.30
CA LYS A 7 -14.63 6.22 -25.36
C LYS A 7 -13.43 5.45 -24.85
N LEU A 8 -12.96 5.73 -23.62
CA LEU A 8 -11.85 5.00 -22.97
C LEU A 8 -12.20 3.52 -22.77
N TRP A 9 -13.45 3.21 -22.39
CA TRP A 9 -13.91 1.84 -22.20
C TRP A 9 -14.00 1.03 -23.49
N LYS A 10 -13.95 1.64 -24.68
CA LYS A 10 -13.93 0.95 -25.98
C LYS A 10 -12.54 0.43 -26.37
N ILE A 11 -11.49 0.85 -25.70
CA ILE A 11 -10.11 0.43 -25.99
C ILE A 11 -9.88 -0.94 -25.32
N LYS A 12 -9.80 -2.01 -26.14
CA LYS A 12 -9.65 -3.40 -25.68
C LYS A 12 -8.41 -3.61 -24.79
N ASP A 13 -7.30 -2.94 -25.06
CA ASP A 13 -6.08 -3.06 -24.27
C ASP A 13 -6.24 -2.47 -22.86
N LEU A 14 -6.96 -1.35 -22.74
CA LEU A 14 -7.26 -0.75 -21.45
C LEU A 14 -8.19 -1.66 -20.63
N GLN A 15 -9.21 -2.23 -21.26
CA GLN A 15 -10.11 -3.19 -20.60
C GLN A 15 -9.35 -4.39 -20.03
N LYS A 16 -8.42 -4.96 -20.80
CA LYS A 16 -7.60 -6.09 -20.34
C LYS A 16 -6.75 -5.72 -19.13
N LYS A 17 -6.12 -4.55 -19.14
CA LYS A 17 -5.31 -4.05 -18.02
C LYS A 17 -6.14 -3.79 -16.77
N VAL A 18 -7.33 -3.18 -16.92
CA VAL A 18 -8.27 -2.95 -15.80
C VAL A 18 -8.72 -4.28 -15.20
N LEU A 19 -9.16 -5.21 -16.06
CA LEU A 19 -9.63 -6.53 -15.61
C LEU A 19 -8.52 -7.32 -14.91
N TYR A 20 -7.30 -7.27 -15.46
CA TYR A 20 -6.14 -7.91 -14.85
C TYR A 20 -5.84 -7.33 -13.45
N THR A 21 -5.84 -6.01 -13.32
CA THR A 21 -5.63 -5.32 -12.04
C THR A 21 -6.70 -5.73 -11.03
N PHE A 22 -7.97 -5.72 -11.43
CA PHE A 22 -9.08 -6.12 -10.57
C PHE A 22 -8.97 -7.58 -10.12
N LEU A 23 -8.62 -8.48 -11.04
CA LEU A 23 -8.43 -9.90 -10.74
C LEU A 23 -7.27 -10.11 -9.74
N MET A 24 -6.15 -9.41 -9.91
CA MET A 24 -5.03 -9.49 -8.97
C MET A 24 -5.37 -8.95 -7.58
N LEU A 25 -6.14 -7.85 -7.50
CA LEU A 25 -6.65 -7.32 -6.24
C LEU A 25 -7.62 -8.30 -5.56
N LEU A 26 -8.44 -8.99 -6.33
CA LEU A 26 -9.35 -10.01 -5.83
C LEU A 26 -8.58 -11.21 -5.25
N ILE A 27 -7.54 -11.70 -5.97
CA ILE A 27 -6.66 -12.76 -5.47
C ILE A 27 -6.00 -12.33 -4.15
N TYR A 28 -5.45 -11.11 -4.10
CA TYR A 28 -4.87 -10.56 -2.88
C TYR A 28 -5.85 -10.59 -1.71
N ARG A 29 -7.12 -10.24 -1.94
CA ARG A 29 -8.17 -10.25 -0.92
C ARG A 29 -8.53 -11.67 -0.49
N LEU A 30 -8.65 -12.62 -1.40
CA LEU A 30 -8.95 -14.02 -1.08
C LEU A 30 -7.85 -14.64 -0.23
N VAL A 31 -6.59 -14.41 -0.54
CA VAL A 31 -5.46 -14.92 0.27
C VAL A 31 -5.40 -14.19 1.62
N GLY A 32 -5.82 -12.92 1.67
CA GLY A 32 -5.90 -12.13 2.91
C GLY A 32 -6.90 -12.63 3.94
N VAL A 33 -7.77 -13.56 3.61
CA VAL A 33 -8.73 -14.18 4.55
C VAL A 33 -8.17 -15.47 5.19
N ILE A 34 -7.13 -16.07 4.61
CA ILE A 34 -6.57 -17.34 5.09
C ILE A 34 -5.77 -17.09 6.38
N PRO A 35 -6.17 -17.66 7.53
CA PRO A 35 -5.42 -17.49 8.78
C PRO A 35 -4.05 -18.15 8.70
N ALA A 36 -3.04 -17.57 9.34
CA ALA A 36 -1.71 -18.18 9.39
C ALA A 36 -1.73 -19.42 10.30
N PRO A 37 -1.12 -20.53 9.85
CA PRO A 37 -1.10 -21.77 10.64
C PRO A 37 -0.28 -21.58 11.91
N GLY A 38 -0.75 -22.12 13.04
CA GLY A 38 -0.05 -22.03 14.33
C GLY A 38 -0.53 -20.88 15.23
N ILE A 39 -1.48 -20.09 14.79
CA ILE A 39 -2.10 -19.04 15.60
C ILE A 39 -3.25 -19.60 16.45
N ASP A 40 -3.38 -19.08 17.66
CA ASP A 40 -4.48 -19.36 18.58
C ASP A 40 -5.48 -18.21 18.50
N VAL A 41 -6.59 -18.47 17.77
CA VAL A 41 -7.63 -17.46 17.53
C VAL A 41 -8.31 -16.99 18.82
N SER A 42 -8.39 -17.84 19.85
CA SER A 42 -8.97 -17.47 21.14
C SER A 42 -8.17 -16.38 21.86
N ARG A 43 -6.85 -16.43 21.74
CA ARG A 43 -5.95 -15.41 22.32
C ARG A 43 -5.97 -14.07 21.58
N LEU A 44 -6.36 -14.06 20.32
CA LEU A 44 -6.48 -12.80 19.54
C LEU A 44 -7.48 -11.83 20.18
N ASN A 45 -8.55 -12.34 20.77
CA ASN A 45 -9.58 -11.53 21.43
C ASN A 45 -9.11 -10.98 22.80
N GLU A 46 -8.17 -11.65 23.46
CA GLU A 46 -7.63 -11.25 24.76
C GLU A 46 -6.50 -10.23 24.63
N THR A 47 -5.83 -10.17 23.47
CA THR A 47 -4.63 -9.34 23.23
C THR A 47 -4.97 -7.93 22.68
N ASN A 48 -6.18 -7.44 22.93
CA ASN A 48 -6.64 -6.12 22.47
C ASN A 48 -5.69 -4.98 22.83
N ASN A 49 -4.98 -5.04 23.97
CA ASN A 49 -4.05 -4.00 24.40
C ASN A 49 -2.81 -3.88 23.50
N PHE A 50 -2.30 -5.00 22.96
CA PHE A 50 -1.16 -4.99 22.03
C PHE A 50 -1.55 -4.37 20.69
N MET A 51 -2.76 -4.67 20.19
CA MET A 51 -3.28 -4.11 18.94
C MET A 51 -3.58 -2.59 19.02
N GLN A 52 -3.72 -2.02 20.22
CA GLN A 52 -3.98 -0.59 20.42
C GLN A 52 -2.73 0.29 20.26
N LEU A 53 -1.54 -0.30 20.13
CA LEU A 53 -0.35 0.48 19.82
C LEU A 53 -0.52 1.24 18.50
N PRO A 54 -0.25 2.56 18.44
CA PRO A 54 -0.50 3.39 17.27
C PRO A 54 0.14 2.83 15.98
N LEU A 55 1.35 2.30 16.09
CA LEU A 55 2.07 1.72 14.97
C LEU A 55 1.36 0.48 14.38
N LEU A 56 0.86 -0.40 15.25
CA LEU A 56 0.16 -1.61 14.83
C LEU A 56 -1.21 -1.31 14.24
N ASN A 57 -1.88 -0.27 14.77
CA ASN A 57 -3.12 0.24 14.21
C ASN A 57 -2.93 0.78 12.78
N MET A 58 -1.83 1.49 12.53
CA MET A 58 -1.48 1.94 11.16
C MET A 58 -1.24 0.74 10.23
N MET A 59 -0.52 -0.29 10.68
CA MET A 59 -0.33 -1.52 9.89
C MET A 59 -1.67 -2.20 9.59
N GLN A 60 -2.57 -2.28 10.56
CA GLN A 60 -3.91 -2.84 10.37
C GLN A 60 -4.72 -2.05 9.35
N MET A 61 -4.65 -0.72 9.37
CA MET A 61 -5.30 0.13 8.37
C MET A 61 -4.79 -0.15 6.95
N MET A 62 -3.48 -0.29 6.77
CA MET A 62 -2.87 -0.55 5.47
C MET A 62 -3.16 -1.96 4.93
N THR A 63 -3.26 -2.96 5.80
CA THR A 63 -3.48 -4.36 5.41
C THR A 63 -4.96 -4.73 5.26
N GLY A 64 -5.89 -3.82 5.55
CA GLY A 64 -7.32 -4.05 5.41
C GLY A 64 -7.86 -5.10 6.38
N ASN A 65 -7.46 -5.03 7.65
CA ASN A 65 -7.81 -5.94 8.76
C ASN A 65 -7.14 -7.32 8.70
N ALA A 66 -6.33 -7.64 7.69
CA ALA A 66 -5.60 -8.91 7.63
C ALA A 66 -4.62 -9.08 8.80
N PHE A 67 -4.03 -7.95 9.28
CA PHE A 67 -3.16 -7.93 10.44
C PHE A 67 -3.93 -8.26 11.74
N GLY A 68 -5.10 -7.66 11.96
CA GLY A 68 -5.92 -7.93 13.14
C GLY A 68 -6.41 -9.37 13.24
N GLN A 69 -6.59 -10.03 12.10
CA GLN A 69 -6.98 -11.44 12.01
C GLN A 69 -5.79 -12.39 11.95
N MET A 70 -4.54 -11.88 12.00
CA MET A 70 -3.31 -12.67 11.88
C MET A 70 -3.33 -13.67 10.72
N THR A 71 -3.74 -13.19 9.55
CA THR A 71 -3.75 -14.00 8.33
C THR A 71 -2.35 -14.14 7.74
N ILE A 72 -2.19 -14.99 6.73
CA ILE A 72 -0.92 -15.12 5.97
C ILE A 72 -0.48 -13.76 5.41
N MET A 73 -1.44 -12.90 5.03
CA MET A 73 -1.19 -11.55 4.52
C MET A 73 -1.09 -10.48 5.63
N ALA A 74 -0.96 -10.86 6.91
CA ALA A 74 -0.94 -9.92 8.03
C ALA A 74 0.15 -8.84 7.91
N MET A 75 1.35 -9.21 7.46
CA MET A 75 2.43 -8.25 7.22
C MET A 75 2.20 -7.41 5.96
N GLY A 76 1.36 -7.88 5.04
CA GLY A 76 1.04 -7.21 3.78
C GLY A 76 2.28 -6.80 3.00
N ILE A 77 2.31 -5.57 2.50
CA ILE A 77 3.40 -5.00 1.71
C ILE A 77 4.40 -4.18 2.56
N THR A 78 4.17 -4.06 3.86
CA THR A 78 4.99 -3.25 4.79
C THR A 78 6.47 -3.62 4.78
N PRO A 79 6.90 -4.90 4.79
CA PRO A 79 8.31 -5.25 4.71
C PRO A 79 8.98 -4.77 3.42
N TYR A 80 8.24 -4.76 2.31
CA TYR A 80 8.75 -4.26 1.04
C TYR A 80 8.95 -2.73 1.05
N ILE A 81 8.01 -1.99 1.64
CA ILE A 81 8.16 -0.52 1.79
C ILE A 81 9.40 -0.21 2.62
N ASN A 82 9.57 -0.89 3.76
CA ASN A 82 10.72 -0.71 4.63
C ASN A 82 12.03 -1.06 3.91
N ALA A 83 12.06 -2.19 3.19
CA ALA A 83 13.22 -2.59 2.40
C ALA A 83 13.57 -1.57 1.32
N SER A 84 12.56 -1.04 0.61
CA SER A 84 12.73 -0.03 -0.42
C SER A 84 13.32 1.27 0.13
N ILE A 85 12.83 1.73 1.28
CA ILE A 85 13.37 2.93 1.96
C ILE A 85 14.81 2.69 2.41
N ILE A 86 15.09 1.54 3.02
CA ILE A 86 16.46 1.17 3.45
C ILE A 86 17.40 1.14 2.23
N MET A 87 17.00 0.54 1.13
CA MET A 87 17.83 0.47 -0.07
C MET A 87 18.05 1.83 -0.72
N GLN A 88 17.07 2.73 -0.71
CA GLN A 88 17.21 4.10 -1.18
C GLN A 88 18.22 4.88 -0.31
N LEU A 89 18.14 4.76 1.01
CA LEU A 89 19.08 5.40 1.93
C LEU A 89 20.50 4.82 1.77
N LEU A 90 20.63 3.51 1.62
CA LEU A 90 21.91 2.86 1.36
C LEU A 90 22.52 3.27 0.03
N ALA A 91 21.71 3.48 -1.02
CA ALA A 91 22.19 3.97 -2.30
C ALA A 91 22.79 5.37 -2.20
N VAL A 92 22.24 6.24 -1.34
CA VAL A 92 22.80 7.58 -1.07
C VAL A 92 24.07 7.48 -0.20
N ALA A 93 24.09 6.56 0.78
CA ALA A 93 25.22 6.42 1.72
C ALA A 93 26.45 5.74 1.09
N PHE A 94 26.24 4.81 0.16
CA PHE A 94 27.31 4.02 -0.44
C PHE A 94 27.48 4.33 -1.94
N PRO A 95 28.59 5.00 -2.36
CA PRO A 95 28.84 5.34 -3.76
C PRO A 95 28.88 4.14 -4.72
N SER A 96 29.19 2.94 -4.21
CA SER A 96 29.18 1.69 -4.98
C SER A 96 27.76 1.29 -5.42
N LEU A 97 26.77 1.48 -4.53
CA LEU A 97 25.37 1.21 -4.85
C LEU A 97 24.78 2.27 -5.77
N GLN A 98 25.19 3.52 -5.59
CA GLN A 98 24.78 4.62 -6.48
C GLN A 98 25.27 4.35 -7.91
N ARG A 99 26.55 4.02 -8.10
CA ARG A 99 27.10 3.67 -9.43
C ARG A 99 26.37 2.48 -10.05
N MET A 100 26.10 1.45 -9.26
CA MET A 100 25.34 0.29 -9.73
C MET A 100 23.91 0.68 -10.18
N GLN A 101 23.29 1.67 -9.55
CA GLN A 101 21.96 2.16 -9.94
C GLN A 101 21.98 2.97 -11.25
N GLU A 102 23.10 3.66 -11.53
CA GLU A 102 23.31 4.48 -12.74
C GLU A 102 23.74 3.64 -13.96
N GLU A 103 24.22 2.41 -13.76
CA GLU A 103 24.57 1.48 -14.84
C GLU A 103 23.34 1.00 -15.63
N GLU A 104 23.54 0.63 -16.90
CA GLU A 104 22.50 -0.01 -17.71
C GLU A 104 21.99 -1.31 -17.02
N GLY A 105 20.67 -1.38 -16.78
CA GLY A 105 20.08 -2.49 -16.04
C GLY A 105 20.28 -2.43 -14.51
N GLY A 106 20.87 -1.36 -13.97
CA GLY A 106 21.11 -1.17 -12.54
C GLY A 106 19.83 -1.15 -11.71
N GLN A 107 18.75 -0.60 -12.25
CA GLN A 107 17.44 -0.58 -11.59
C GLN A 107 16.89 -2.00 -11.38
N GLU A 108 17.06 -2.91 -12.34
CA GLU A 108 16.63 -4.32 -12.17
C GLU A 108 17.47 -5.04 -11.12
N LYS A 109 18.79 -4.80 -11.09
CA LYS A 109 19.69 -5.35 -10.06
C LYS A 109 19.27 -4.85 -8.68
N MET A 110 19.00 -3.55 -8.54
CA MET A 110 18.55 -2.95 -7.29
C MET A 110 17.21 -3.50 -6.84
N ALA A 111 16.24 -3.62 -7.75
CA ALA A 111 14.95 -4.25 -7.46
C ALA A 111 15.10 -5.69 -6.98
N ARG A 112 16.01 -6.46 -7.57
CA ARG A 112 16.31 -7.85 -7.15
C ARG A 112 16.89 -7.89 -5.74
N ILE A 113 17.83 -7.01 -5.40
CA ILE A 113 18.40 -6.91 -4.05
C ILE A 113 17.29 -6.52 -3.05
N THR A 114 16.46 -5.53 -3.39
CA THR A 114 15.33 -5.11 -2.57
C THR A 114 14.38 -6.26 -2.27
N ARG A 115 14.10 -7.16 -3.22
CA ARG A 115 13.29 -8.36 -2.99
C ARG A 115 13.90 -9.30 -1.95
N TYR A 116 15.21 -9.57 -2.02
CA TYR A 116 15.88 -10.41 -1.04
C TYR A 116 15.85 -9.79 0.36
N VAL A 117 16.14 -8.48 0.45
CA VAL A 117 16.07 -7.72 1.71
C VAL A 117 14.65 -7.75 2.26
N THR A 118 13.64 -7.60 1.40
CA THR A 118 12.22 -7.69 1.77
C THR A 118 11.88 -9.01 2.44
N VAL A 119 12.28 -10.13 1.83
CA VAL A 119 12.00 -11.46 2.39
C VAL A 119 12.71 -11.64 3.74
N GLY A 120 13.97 -11.22 3.85
CA GLY A 120 14.72 -11.27 5.11
C GLY A 120 14.06 -10.44 6.22
N LEU A 121 13.67 -9.19 5.90
CA LEU A 121 12.95 -8.32 6.83
C LEU A 121 11.57 -8.88 7.21
N ALA A 122 10.85 -9.45 6.24
CA ALA A 122 9.54 -10.04 6.49
C ALA A 122 9.63 -11.20 7.50
N VAL A 123 10.60 -12.10 7.35
CA VAL A 123 10.85 -13.20 8.32
C VAL A 123 11.17 -12.64 9.71
N PHE A 124 12.09 -11.68 9.78
CA PHE A 124 12.51 -11.07 11.04
C PHE A 124 11.35 -10.37 11.75
N GLN A 125 10.60 -9.54 11.03
CA GLN A 125 9.45 -8.80 11.57
C GLN A 125 8.31 -9.75 11.97
N ALA A 126 8.01 -10.78 11.17
CA ALA A 126 6.95 -11.73 11.46
C ALA A 126 7.25 -12.57 12.70
N ILE A 127 8.50 -13.03 12.89
CA ILE A 127 8.91 -13.73 14.10
C ILE A 127 8.86 -12.81 15.32
N GLY A 128 9.34 -11.58 15.19
CA GLY A 128 9.31 -10.58 16.26
C GLY A 128 7.88 -10.27 16.70
N LEU A 129 6.99 -9.98 15.76
CA LEU A 129 5.58 -9.69 16.00
C LEU A 129 4.83 -10.87 16.59
N SER A 130 5.06 -12.07 16.08
CA SER A 130 4.40 -13.29 16.56
C SER A 130 4.75 -13.60 18.03
N ARG A 131 5.98 -13.31 18.44
CA ARG A 131 6.41 -13.44 19.86
C ARG A 131 5.87 -12.33 20.74
N ALA A 132 5.97 -11.08 20.29
CA ALA A 132 5.54 -9.92 21.07
C ALA A 132 4.03 -9.94 21.35
N GLY A 133 3.23 -10.43 20.40
CA GLY A 133 1.78 -10.46 20.52
C GLY A 133 1.19 -11.58 21.39
N GLY A 134 1.96 -12.62 21.70
CA GLY A 134 1.52 -13.72 22.58
C GLY A 134 0.42 -14.63 22.04
N TYR A 135 0.04 -14.48 20.76
CA TYR A 135 -1.07 -15.22 20.12
C TYR A 135 -0.63 -16.50 19.39
N VAL A 136 0.65 -16.83 19.46
CA VAL A 136 1.16 -18.07 18.89
C VAL A 136 1.02 -19.20 19.91
N ARG A 137 0.59 -20.38 19.45
CA ARG A 137 0.56 -21.59 20.28
C ARG A 137 1.94 -21.86 20.84
N SER A 138 2.00 -22.36 22.09
CA SER A 138 3.27 -22.66 22.76
C SER A 138 4.15 -23.59 21.91
N GLY A 139 5.43 -23.24 21.82
CA GLY A 139 6.45 -24.01 21.09
C GLY A 139 7.18 -23.16 20.06
N TRP A 140 8.53 -23.31 20.04
CA TRP A 140 9.39 -22.58 19.09
C TRP A 140 9.06 -22.86 17.62
N TYR A 141 8.62 -24.11 17.33
CA TYR A 141 8.20 -24.52 16.00
C TYR A 141 7.01 -23.70 15.47
N ASN A 142 6.00 -23.46 16.30
CA ASN A 142 4.84 -22.68 15.91
C ASN A 142 5.23 -21.22 15.60
N THR A 143 6.16 -20.63 16.34
CA THR A 143 6.65 -19.27 16.07
C THR A 143 7.33 -19.19 14.72
N VAL A 144 8.18 -20.17 14.39
CA VAL A 144 8.87 -20.22 13.09
C VAL A 144 7.86 -20.45 11.96
N LEU A 145 6.91 -21.36 12.16
CA LEU A 145 5.87 -21.66 11.17
C LEU A 145 5.01 -20.42 10.85
N VAL A 146 4.55 -19.70 11.87
CA VAL A 146 3.81 -18.44 11.71
C VAL A 146 4.67 -17.40 11.00
N GLY A 147 5.93 -17.22 11.44
CA GLY A 147 6.87 -16.28 10.83
C GLY A 147 7.11 -16.56 9.35
N LEU A 148 7.36 -17.81 8.97
CA LEU A 148 7.56 -18.20 7.57
C LEU A 148 6.27 -18.06 6.75
N SER A 149 5.12 -18.39 7.31
CA SER A 149 3.84 -18.25 6.63
C SER A 149 3.52 -16.79 6.31
N MET A 150 3.70 -15.88 7.27
CA MET A 150 3.49 -14.45 7.09
C MET A 150 4.53 -13.83 6.14
N ALA A 151 5.79 -14.28 6.20
CA ALA A 151 6.83 -13.83 5.28
C ALA A 151 6.52 -14.29 3.84
N GLY A 152 6.04 -15.52 3.67
CA GLY A 152 5.56 -16.04 2.38
C GLY A 152 4.39 -15.20 1.84
N GLY A 153 3.45 -14.81 2.71
CA GLY A 153 2.36 -13.90 2.35
C GLY A 153 2.86 -12.54 1.88
N SER A 154 3.84 -11.95 2.58
CA SER A 154 4.45 -10.68 2.16
C SER A 154 5.18 -10.79 0.82
N ALA A 155 5.90 -11.89 0.58
CA ALA A 155 6.55 -12.14 -0.69
C ALA A 155 5.52 -12.27 -1.84
N LEU A 156 4.39 -12.91 -1.56
CA LEU A 156 3.29 -13.02 -2.52
C LEU A 156 2.62 -11.67 -2.76
N ALA A 157 2.41 -10.85 -1.72
CA ALA A 157 1.89 -9.49 -1.85
C ALA A 157 2.80 -8.61 -2.72
N MET A 158 4.12 -8.68 -2.48
CA MET A 158 5.13 -8.00 -3.29
C MET A 158 5.04 -8.44 -4.76
N TRP A 159 4.99 -9.75 -5.02
CA TRP A 159 4.87 -10.30 -6.37
C TRP A 159 3.60 -9.84 -7.08
N ILE A 160 2.44 -9.83 -6.37
CA ILE A 160 1.17 -9.32 -6.92
C ILE A 160 1.32 -7.83 -7.27
N GLY A 161 1.91 -7.02 -6.39
CA GLY A 161 2.14 -5.59 -6.64
C GLY A 161 3.00 -5.32 -7.88
N GLU A 162 4.11 -6.05 -8.02
CA GLU A 162 4.96 -5.97 -9.21
C GLU A 162 4.22 -6.39 -10.49
N ARG A 163 3.45 -7.48 -10.44
CA ARG A 163 2.65 -7.93 -11.59
C ARG A 163 1.58 -6.95 -12.01
N ILE A 164 0.95 -6.25 -11.06
CA ILE A 164 0.02 -5.17 -11.39
C ILE A 164 0.76 -4.02 -12.06
N THR A 165 1.95 -3.65 -11.57
CA THR A 165 2.77 -2.59 -12.17
C THR A 165 3.20 -2.95 -13.59
N ASP A 166 3.61 -4.19 -13.85
CA ASP A 166 4.08 -4.66 -15.16
C ASP A 166 2.94 -4.78 -16.20
N LYS A 167 1.82 -5.35 -15.82
CA LYS A 167 0.74 -5.76 -16.75
C LYS A 167 -0.59 -5.07 -16.52
N GLY A 168 -0.75 -4.36 -15.41
CA GLY A 168 -1.97 -3.68 -15.02
C GLY A 168 -1.95 -2.19 -15.31
N ILE A 169 -2.58 -1.43 -14.41
CA ILE A 169 -2.67 0.04 -14.47
C ILE A 169 -1.95 0.64 -13.26
N GLY A 170 -1.06 1.59 -13.53
CA GLY A 170 -0.41 2.39 -12.50
C GLY A 170 0.54 1.59 -11.60
N ASN A 171 0.80 2.11 -10.41
CA ASN A 171 1.68 1.47 -9.42
C ASN A 171 0.90 0.42 -8.61
N GLY A 172 1.22 -0.87 -8.82
CA GLY A 172 0.53 -1.97 -8.17
C GLY A 172 0.68 -1.98 -6.65
N ILE A 173 1.83 -1.54 -6.13
CA ILE A 173 2.09 -1.45 -4.68
C ILE A 173 1.13 -0.44 -4.04
N SER A 174 1.02 0.74 -4.64
CA SER A 174 0.09 1.79 -4.20
C SER A 174 -1.36 1.33 -4.28
N LEU A 175 -1.73 0.57 -5.31
CA LEU A 175 -3.08 0.00 -5.45
C LEU A 175 -3.40 -1.05 -4.38
N LEU A 176 -2.43 -1.87 -3.96
CA LEU A 176 -2.63 -2.83 -2.87
C LEU A 176 -2.86 -2.11 -1.53
N ILE A 177 -2.09 -1.06 -1.24
CA ILE A 177 -2.28 -0.24 -0.04
C ILE A 177 -3.63 0.45 -0.09
N PHE A 178 -3.97 1.06 -1.21
CA PHE A 178 -5.27 1.70 -1.44
C PHE A 178 -6.43 0.75 -1.20
N ALA A 179 -6.37 -0.48 -1.76
CA ALA A 179 -7.38 -1.50 -1.53
C ALA A 179 -7.51 -1.87 -0.04
N GLY A 180 -6.40 -1.90 0.72
CA GLY A 180 -6.40 -2.10 2.18
C GLY A 180 -7.14 -0.99 2.91
N ILE A 181 -6.77 0.26 2.63
CA ILE A 181 -7.35 1.44 3.27
C ILE A 181 -8.84 1.56 2.95
N VAL A 182 -9.24 1.41 1.69
CA VAL A 182 -10.64 1.49 1.25
C VAL A 182 -11.49 0.42 1.93
N SER A 183 -10.97 -0.80 2.09
CA SER A 183 -11.70 -1.86 2.79
C SER A 183 -11.96 -1.52 4.26
N ASN A 184 -10.96 -0.99 4.97
CA ASN A 184 -11.14 -0.56 6.35
C ASN A 184 -12.11 0.61 6.48
N LEU A 185 -12.00 1.57 5.57
CA LEU A 185 -12.91 2.70 5.50
C LEU A 185 -14.36 2.24 5.27
N PHE A 186 -14.57 1.30 4.35
CA PHE A 186 -15.89 0.73 4.10
C PHE A 186 -16.45 0.02 5.32
N ASN A 187 -15.64 -0.80 6.00
CA ASN A 187 -16.05 -1.46 7.24
C ASN A 187 -16.35 -0.46 8.37
N GLY A 188 -15.56 0.61 8.47
CA GLY A 188 -15.80 1.68 9.44
C GLY A 188 -17.10 2.42 9.17
N ILE A 189 -17.39 2.79 7.93
CA ILE A 189 -18.64 3.46 7.55
C ILE A 189 -19.84 2.55 7.80
N THR A 190 -19.79 1.29 7.35
CA THR A 190 -20.90 0.34 7.55
C THR A 190 -21.15 0.05 9.03
N GLY A 191 -20.10 -0.08 9.84
CA GLY A 191 -20.21 -0.23 11.29
C GLY A 191 -20.85 0.98 11.97
N ASN A 192 -20.47 2.20 11.58
CA ASN A 192 -21.09 3.43 12.10
C ASN A 192 -22.56 3.58 11.65
N ILE A 193 -22.89 3.21 10.42
CA ILE A 193 -24.28 3.19 9.95
C ILE A 193 -25.10 2.18 10.74
N TYR A 194 -24.56 0.98 10.96
CA TYR A 194 -25.24 -0.05 11.74
C TYR A 194 -25.53 0.41 13.18
N THR A 195 -24.54 1.02 13.85
CA THR A 195 -24.73 1.61 15.19
C THR A 195 -25.71 2.78 15.19
N ALA A 196 -25.72 3.60 14.15
CA ALA A 196 -26.68 4.70 14.03
C ALA A 196 -28.12 4.20 13.87
N VAL A 197 -28.32 3.14 13.09
CA VAL A 197 -29.63 2.50 12.92
C VAL A 197 -30.08 1.81 14.20
N ALA A 198 -29.16 1.07 14.87
CA ALA A 198 -29.49 0.33 16.10
C ALA A 198 -29.83 1.24 17.28
N ASN A 199 -29.09 2.34 17.45
CA ASN A 199 -29.27 3.25 18.59
C ASN A 199 -30.33 4.35 18.35
N GLY A 200 -30.70 4.62 17.09
CA GLY A 200 -31.72 5.61 16.72
C GLY A 200 -31.39 7.06 17.14
N THR A 201 -30.14 7.34 17.57
CA THR A 201 -29.75 8.64 18.10
C THR A 201 -29.32 9.60 17.00
N THR A 202 -29.75 10.85 17.07
CA THR A 202 -29.39 11.91 16.11
C THR A 202 -27.87 12.13 16.08
N THR A 203 -27.18 11.96 17.19
CA THR A 203 -25.72 12.08 17.30
C THR A 203 -24.97 11.03 16.48
N ALA A 204 -25.49 9.80 16.38
CA ALA A 204 -24.89 8.75 15.59
C ALA A 204 -25.00 9.04 14.07
N TRP A 205 -26.13 9.56 13.61
CA TRP A 205 -26.29 10.00 12.22
C TRP A 205 -25.39 11.21 11.88
N LEU A 206 -25.24 12.14 12.81
CA LEU A 206 -24.34 13.28 12.67
C LEU A 206 -22.89 12.81 12.50
N SER A 207 -22.45 11.82 13.27
CA SER A 207 -21.09 11.26 13.15
C SER A 207 -20.82 10.64 11.77
N VAL A 208 -21.78 9.89 11.21
CA VAL A 208 -21.67 9.33 9.85
C VAL A 208 -21.55 10.45 8.80
N LEU A 209 -22.38 11.50 8.93
CA LEU A 209 -22.34 12.65 8.01
C LEU A 209 -20.99 13.39 8.09
N VAL A 210 -20.47 13.62 9.30
CA VAL A 210 -19.17 14.27 9.52
C VAL A 210 -18.05 13.45 8.91
N ILE A 211 -18.03 12.12 9.09
CA ILE A 211 -17.00 11.24 8.51
C ILE A 211 -17.03 11.31 6.99
N LEU A 212 -18.20 11.25 6.36
CA LEU A 212 -18.32 11.35 4.90
C LEU A 212 -17.87 12.72 4.38
N LEU A 213 -18.25 13.79 5.06
CA LEU A 213 -17.84 15.16 4.70
C LEU A 213 -16.32 15.32 4.83
N MET A 214 -15.73 14.87 5.95
CA MET A 214 -14.29 14.91 6.15
C MET A 214 -13.53 14.12 5.08
N LEU A 215 -14.03 12.97 4.67
CA LEU A 215 -13.43 12.18 3.60
C LEU A 215 -13.38 12.97 2.29
N VAL A 216 -14.49 13.61 1.89
CA VAL A 216 -14.55 14.43 0.67
C VAL A 216 -13.60 15.63 0.77
N VAL A 217 -13.62 16.35 1.90
CA VAL A 217 -12.77 17.53 2.12
C VAL A 217 -11.28 17.16 2.08
N MET A 218 -10.88 16.08 2.77
CA MET A 218 -9.49 15.62 2.78
C MET A 218 -9.03 15.15 1.40
N THR A 219 -9.86 14.41 0.67
CA THR A 219 -9.54 13.99 -0.70
C THR A 219 -9.36 15.19 -1.61
N PHE A 220 -10.26 16.19 -1.52
CA PHE A 220 -10.14 17.41 -2.30
C PHE A 220 -8.87 18.19 -1.94
N ALA A 221 -8.57 18.36 -0.65
CA ALA A 221 -7.40 19.10 -0.19
C ALA A 221 -6.09 18.44 -0.67
N VAL A 222 -5.97 17.11 -0.53
CA VAL A 222 -4.80 16.36 -0.99
C VAL A 222 -4.64 16.47 -2.50
N THR A 223 -5.73 16.28 -3.26
CA THR A 223 -5.70 16.38 -4.73
C THR A 223 -5.32 17.80 -5.18
N TYR A 224 -5.82 18.83 -4.48
CA TYR A 224 -5.49 20.22 -4.80
C TYR A 224 -4.00 20.52 -4.59
N VAL A 225 -3.40 20.00 -3.52
CA VAL A 225 -1.96 20.14 -3.26
C VAL A 225 -1.11 19.34 -4.24
N ASP A 226 -1.54 18.12 -4.59
CA ASP A 226 -0.84 17.23 -5.53
C ASP A 226 -0.79 17.80 -6.94
N LEU A 227 -1.85 18.47 -7.37
CA LEU A 227 -1.94 19.17 -8.66
C LEU A 227 -1.24 20.53 -8.67
N GLY A 228 -0.68 20.97 -7.55
CA GLY A 228 0.02 22.24 -7.41
C GLY A 228 1.33 22.29 -8.19
N GLU A 229 1.41 23.10 -9.24
CA GLU A 229 2.62 23.34 -10.03
C GLU A 229 3.30 24.64 -9.62
N ARG A 230 4.58 24.58 -9.32
CA ARG A 230 5.42 25.77 -9.15
C ARG A 230 5.98 26.21 -10.49
N ARG A 231 5.43 27.25 -11.08
CA ARG A 231 5.92 27.85 -12.32
C ARG A 231 7.07 28.83 -12.00
N ILE A 232 8.26 28.52 -12.48
CA ILE A 232 9.43 29.41 -12.35
C ILE A 232 9.59 30.11 -13.69
N PRO A 233 9.43 31.48 -13.77
CA PRO A 233 9.65 32.20 -15.00
C PRO A 233 11.14 32.17 -15.34
N LEU A 234 11.48 31.57 -16.49
CA LEU A 234 12.82 31.57 -17.03
C LEU A 234 12.98 32.76 -17.99
N GLN A 235 13.96 33.62 -17.72
CA GLN A 235 14.39 34.64 -18.66
C GLN A 235 15.54 34.11 -19.52
N ILE A 236 15.24 33.76 -20.75
CA ILE A 236 16.24 33.34 -21.70
C ILE A 236 16.65 34.58 -22.51
N SER A 237 17.95 34.86 -22.62
CA SER A 237 18.47 35.97 -23.41
C SER A 237 18.00 35.86 -24.86
N LYS A 238 17.45 36.97 -25.40
CA LYS A 238 17.00 37.03 -26.79
C LYS A 238 18.23 36.86 -27.73
N GLN A 239 18.24 35.80 -28.51
CA GLN A 239 19.22 35.62 -29.59
C GLN A 239 18.57 35.92 -30.94
N VAL A 240 19.17 36.82 -31.69
CA VAL A 240 18.74 37.14 -33.06
C VAL A 240 19.58 36.30 -34.02
N LYS A 241 18.95 35.38 -34.74
CA LYS A 241 19.60 34.57 -35.78
C LYS A 241 18.89 34.87 -37.11
N GLY A 242 19.50 35.79 -37.89
CA GLY A 242 18.89 36.30 -39.10
C GLY A 242 17.70 37.21 -38.85
N ARG A 243 16.57 36.96 -39.53
CA ARG A 243 15.29 37.71 -39.37
C ARG A 243 14.40 37.21 -38.22
N ARG A 244 14.80 36.17 -37.52
CA ARG A 244 13.99 35.57 -36.42
C ARG A 244 14.63 35.80 -35.07
N VAL A 245 13.83 36.22 -34.13
CA VAL A 245 14.21 36.39 -32.70
C VAL A 245 13.80 35.12 -31.95
N TYR A 246 14.75 34.48 -31.30
CA TYR A 246 14.51 33.31 -30.43
C TYR A 246 14.78 33.71 -28.98
N GLY A 247 13.95 33.25 -28.07
CA GLY A 247 14.03 33.57 -26.66
C GLY A 247 13.06 34.68 -26.24
N GLY A 248 12.94 34.85 -24.96
CA GLY A 248 12.00 35.77 -24.32
C GLY A 248 11.47 35.17 -23.02
N GLN A 249 10.51 35.79 -22.41
CA GLN A 249 9.76 35.22 -21.27
C GLN A 249 8.82 34.12 -21.79
N SER A 250 8.92 32.90 -21.24
CA SER A 250 7.90 31.86 -21.39
C SER A 250 7.31 31.54 -20.03
#